data_239085588cccfc20e98f61c6bfb1374a
#
_entry.id   239085588cccfc20e98f61c6bfb1374a
#
_cell.length_a   1.000
_cell.length_b   1.000
_cell.length_c   1.000
_cell.angle_alpha   90.00
_cell.angle_beta   90.00
_cell.angle_gamma   90.00
#
_symmetry.space_group_name_H-M   'P 1'
#
loop_
_entity.id
_entity.type
_entity.pdbx_description
1 polymer ?
#
loop_
_entity_poly.entity_id
_entity_poly.type
_entity_poly.pdbx_seq_one_letter_code
_entity_poly.pdbx_strand_id
1 'polypeptide(L)'
;WCGWCKKEIPFIRKAYHALKDKNVAFVTMMMDDRKEAWLHEIKEYNIEWYCLSDLKGMKNSPLAKAYNLGGIPDSFVVDPEGRIVCRDLRGDEVLETLSTLCN
;
A
#
# COMPACT_ATOMS: atom_id res chain seq x y z
N TRP A 1 9.66 -3.48 10.85
CA TRP A 1 9.42 -2.67 12.05
C TRP A 1 7.94 -2.34 12.26
N CYS A 2 7.12 -2.48 11.26
CA CYS A 2 5.69 -2.21 11.38
C CYS A 2 4.89 -3.53 11.43
N GLY A 3 4.55 -3.99 12.65
CA GLY A 3 3.80 -5.23 12.84
C GLY A 3 2.40 -5.21 12.24
N TRP A 4 1.71 -4.07 12.33
CA TRP A 4 0.39 -3.89 11.74
C TRP A 4 0.43 -3.90 10.22
N CYS A 5 1.51 -3.36 9.62
CA CYS A 5 1.70 -3.39 8.18
C CYS A 5 1.87 -4.82 7.69
N LYS A 6 2.62 -5.64 8.43
CA LYS A 6 2.83 -7.06 8.11
C LYS A 6 1.51 -7.83 8.12
N LYS A 7 0.62 -7.51 9.04
CA LYS A 7 -0.69 -8.16 9.16
C LYS A 7 -1.61 -7.83 7.97
N GLU A 8 -1.41 -6.67 7.34
CA GLU A 8 -2.22 -6.27 6.19
C GLU A 8 -1.78 -6.90 4.87
N ILE A 9 -0.53 -7.31 4.75
CA ILE A 9 0.01 -7.87 3.51
C ILE A 9 -0.78 -9.05 2.96
N PRO A 10 -1.20 -10.05 3.76
CA PRO A 10 -2.01 -11.16 3.25
C PRO A 10 -3.33 -10.70 2.63
N PHE A 11 -3.96 -9.69 3.19
CA PHE A 11 -5.21 -9.14 2.65
C PHE A 11 -5.00 -8.39 1.35
N ILE A 12 -3.89 -7.64 1.25
CA ILE A 12 -3.51 -6.95 0.02
C ILE A 12 -3.19 -7.97 -1.08
N ARG A 13 -2.47 -9.04 -0.74
CA ARG A 13 -2.15 -10.12 -1.67
C ARG A 13 -3.41 -10.81 -2.20
N LYS A 14 -4.36 -11.08 -1.31
CA LYS A 14 -5.63 -11.67 -1.69
C LYS A 14 -6.39 -10.77 -2.67
N ALA A 15 -6.45 -9.49 -2.39
CA ALA A 15 -7.09 -8.51 -3.27
C ALA A 15 -6.36 -8.40 -4.61
N TYR A 16 -5.03 -8.38 -4.58
CA TYR A 16 -4.21 -8.34 -5.79
C TYR A 16 -4.49 -9.54 -6.70
N HIS A 17 -4.46 -10.76 -6.16
CA HIS A 17 -4.71 -11.95 -6.95
C HIS A 17 -6.14 -12.00 -7.52
N ALA A 18 -7.10 -11.48 -6.77
CA ALA A 18 -8.49 -11.45 -7.23
C ALA A 18 -8.72 -10.41 -8.32
N LEU A 19 -7.98 -9.29 -8.31
CA LEU A 19 -8.27 -8.12 -9.14
C LEU A 19 -7.17 -7.75 -10.13
N LYS A 20 -6.07 -8.50 -10.19
CA LYS A 20 -4.91 -8.13 -11.03
C LYS A 20 -5.24 -8.04 -12.52
N ASP A 21 -6.27 -8.76 -12.97
CA ASP A 21 -6.70 -8.75 -14.36
C ASP A 21 -7.78 -7.68 -14.61
N LYS A 22 -8.13 -6.92 -13.60
CA LYS A 22 -9.01 -5.76 -13.71
C LYS A 22 -8.19 -4.50 -13.90
N ASN A 23 -8.85 -3.39 -14.13
CA ASN A 23 -8.17 -2.12 -14.36
C ASN A 23 -7.78 -1.46 -13.03
N VAL A 24 -6.96 -2.15 -12.24
CA VAL A 24 -6.48 -1.70 -10.93
C VAL A 24 -4.98 -1.88 -10.85
N ALA A 25 -4.25 -0.84 -10.43
CA ALA A 25 -2.83 -0.94 -10.10
C ALA A 25 -2.68 -0.94 -8.59
N PHE A 26 -1.89 -1.89 -8.08
CA PHE A 26 -1.54 -1.96 -6.67
C PHE A 26 -0.15 -1.36 -6.47
N VAL A 27 -0.02 -0.43 -5.53
CA VAL A 27 1.25 0.22 -5.22
C VAL A 27 1.39 0.26 -3.69
N THR A 28 2.49 -0.27 -3.19
CA THR A 28 2.86 -0.16 -1.79
C THR A 28 3.99 0.85 -1.66
N MET A 29 3.84 1.79 -0.73
CA MET A 29 4.91 2.71 -0.35
C MET A 29 5.46 2.26 0.98
N MET A 30 6.74 1.92 1.03
CA MET A 30 7.42 1.55 2.27
C MET A 30 8.15 2.74 2.85
N MET A 31 7.98 2.96 4.15
CA MET A 31 8.53 4.10 4.85
C MET A 31 9.91 3.80 5.46
N ASP A 32 10.74 3.09 4.71
CA ASP A 32 12.10 2.79 5.12
C ASP A 32 13.03 3.97 4.87
N ASP A 33 14.10 4.05 5.63
CA ASP A 33 15.16 5.03 5.42
C ASP A 33 16.44 4.40 4.84
N ARG A 34 16.43 3.08 4.61
CA ARG A 34 17.57 2.33 4.09
C ARG A 34 17.15 1.44 2.94
N LYS A 35 17.90 1.51 1.86
CA LYS A 35 17.64 0.72 0.66
C LYS A 35 17.69 -0.78 0.92
N GLU A 36 18.65 -1.23 1.72
CA GLU A 36 18.81 -2.65 2.05
C GLU A 36 17.61 -3.21 2.77
N ALA A 37 17.05 -2.46 3.72
CA ALA A 37 15.87 -2.86 4.47
C ALA A 37 14.65 -2.96 3.54
N TRP A 38 14.49 -1.99 2.65
CA TRP A 38 13.42 -1.97 1.66
C TRP A 38 13.48 -3.18 0.73
N LEU A 39 14.65 -3.45 0.16
CA LEU A 39 14.83 -4.59 -0.75
C LEU A 39 14.63 -5.92 -0.02
N HIS A 40 15.07 -6.01 1.22
CA HIS A 40 14.89 -7.20 2.05
C HIS A 40 13.40 -7.48 2.28
N GLU A 41 12.63 -6.47 2.59
CA GLU A 41 11.19 -6.60 2.85
C GLU A 41 10.40 -7.01 1.60
N ILE A 42 10.75 -6.49 0.45
CA ILE A 42 10.13 -6.91 -0.82
C ILE A 42 10.26 -8.42 -1.00
N LYS A 43 11.45 -8.93 -0.72
CA LYS A 43 11.76 -10.35 -0.84
C LYS A 43 11.07 -11.18 0.24
N GLU A 44 11.19 -10.75 1.50
CA GLU A 44 10.67 -11.46 2.65
C GLU A 44 9.15 -11.62 2.58
N TYR A 45 8.43 -10.56 2.19
CA TYR A 45 6.97 -10.59 2.11
C TYR A 45 6.46 -10.98 0.74
N ASN A 46 7.35 -11.30 -0.20
CA ASN A 46 7.00 -11.73 -1.54
C ASN A 46 6.01 -10.74 -2.20
N ILE A 47 6.42 -9.46 -2.25
CA ILE A 47 5.60 -8.41 -2.86
C ILE A 47 5.58 -8.59 -4.37
N GLU A 48 4.41 -8.87 -4.93
CA GLU A 48 4.25 -9.15 -6.36
C GLU A 48 3.78 -7.94 -7.16
N TRP A 49 3.47 -6.84 -6.50
CA TRP A 49 2.98 -5.60 -7.10
C TRP A 49 4.01 -4.49 -6.95
N TYR A 50 3.70 -3.31 -7.44
CA TYR A 50 4.62 -2.18 -7.35
C TYR A 50 4.94 -1.86 -5.89
N CYS A 51 6.22 -1.76 -5.59
CA CYS A 51 6.68 -1.45 -4.25
C CYS A 51 7.71 -0.34 -4.34
N LEU A 52 7.40 0.80 -3.75
CA LEU A 52 8.20 2.02 -3.86
C LEU A 52 8.62 2.50 -2.47
N SER A 53 9.65 3.32 -2.43
CA SER A 53 10.07 4.01 -1.22
C SER A 53 10.86 5.25 -1.60
N ASP A 54 10.67 6.35 -0.86
CA ASP A 54 11.50 7.53 -1.04
C ASP A 54 12.79 7.44 -0.19
N LEU A 55 12.90 6.40 0.63
CA LEU A 55 14.07 6.12 1.51
C LEU A 55 14.35 7.25 2.49
N LYS A 56 13.34 8.00 2.89
CA LYS A 56 13.45 9.12 3.83
C LYS A 56 12.96 8.78 5.24
N GLY A 57 12.32 7.62 5.41
CA GLY A 57 11.66 7.25 6.66
C GLY A 57 10.38 8.07 6.87
N MET A 58 9.58 7.70 7.86
CA MET A 58 8.33 8.40 8.16
C MET A 58 8.53 9.89 8.47
N LYS A 59 9.55 10.17 9.25
CA LYS A 59 9.77 11.50 9.80
C LYS A 59 10.13 12.54 8.74
N ASN A 60 10.89 12.13 7.73
CA ASN A 60 11.45 13.03 6.72
C ASN A 60 10.85 12.85 5.33
N SER A 61 9.82 12.03 5.20
CA SER A 61 9.24 11.72 3.90
C SER A 61 8.35 12.86 3.40
N PRO A 62 8.64 13.45 2.24
CA PRO A 62 7.72 14.39 1.60
C PRO A 62 6.38 13.77 1.27
N LEU A 63 6.40 12.47 0.94
CA LEU A 63 5.19 11.72 0.63
C LEU A 63 4.29 11.59 1.86
N ALA A 64 4.87 11.28 3.02
CA ALA A 64 4.12 11.19 4.27
C ALA A 64 3.43 12.51 4.60
N LYS A 65 4.11 13.63 4.34
CA LYS A 65 3.54 14.96 4.53
C LYS A 65 2.42 15.25 3.53
N ALA A 66 2.62 14.91 2.27
CA ALA A 66 1.65 15.16 1.22
C ALA A 66 0.34 14.42 1.47
N TYR A 67 0.41 13.20 1.97
CA TYR A 67 -0.77 12.39 2.28
C TYR A 67 -1.25 12.54 3.72
N ASN A 68 -0.60 13.42 4.48
CA ASN A 68 -0.95 13.69 5.88
C ASN A 68 -1.02 12.41 6.71
N LEU A 69 0.04 11.60 6.63
CA LEU A 69 0.10 10.34 7.37
C LEU A 69 0.34 10.59 8.86
N GLY A 70 -0.62 10.20 9.69
CA GLY A 70 -0.47 10.24 11.14
C GLY A 70 0.17 8.97 11.70
N GLY A 71 0.21 7.92 10.89
CA GLY A 71 0.77 6.62 11.26
C GLY A 71 0.63 5.64 10.13
N ILE A 72 1.17 4.44 10.30
CA ILE A 72 1.07 3.36 9.32
C ILE A 72 0.59 2.09 10.02
N PRO A 73 -0.08 1.15 9.31
CA PRO A 73 -0.39 1.22 7.89
C PRO A 73 -1.51 2.22 7.57
N ASP A 74 -1.47 2.77 6.37
CA ASP A 74 -2.55 3.58 5.83
C ASP A 74 -2.76 3.17 4.38
N SER A 75 -3.95 3.37 3.85
CA SER A 75 -4.26 2.97 2.49
C SER A 75 -5.13 4.00 1.82
N PHE A 76 -4.96 4.12 0.51
CA PHE A 76 -5.70 5.07 -0.31
C PHE A 76 -6.17 4.38 -1.58
N VAL A 77 -7.39 4.68 -1.99
CA VAL A 77 -7.86 4.31 -3.33
C VAL A 77 -7.99 5.60 -4.12
N VAL A 78 -7.35 5.62 -5.27
CA VAL A 78 -7.27 6.80 -6.13
C VAL A 78 -8.00 6.50 -7.44
N ASP A 79 -8.87 7.40 -7.87
CA ASP A 79 -9.60 7.24 -9.12
C ASP A 79 -8.73 7.63 -10.33
N PRO A 80 -9.20 7.40 -11.58
CA PRO A 80 -8.40 7.75 -12.76
C PRO A 80 -8.06 9.22 -12.89
N GLU A 81 -8.80 10.10 -12.23
CA GLU A 81 -8.54 11.54 -12.24
C GLU A 81 -7.57 11.99 -11.15
N GLY A 82 -7.06 11.03 -10.36
CA GLY A 82 -6.10 11.34 -9.30
C GLY A 82 -6.72 11.75 -7.97
N ARG A 83 -8.01 11.52 -7.79
CA ARG A 83 -8.70 11.87 -6.55
C ARG A 83 -8.72 10.70 -5.58
N ILE A 84 -8.52 10.96 -4.29
CA ILE A 84 -8.64 9.95 -3.25
C ILE A 84 -10.12 9.72 -2.97
N VAL A 85 -10.60 8.52 -3.28
CA VAL A 85 -12.03 8.16 -3.09
C VAL A 85 -12.27 7.34 -1.84
N CYS A 86 -11.24 6.67 -1.32
CA CYS A 86 -11.31 5.92 -0.06
C CYS A 86 -9.99 6.02 0.67
N ARG A 87 -10.04 5.88 1.98
CA ARG A 87 -8.85 5.91 2.82
C ARG A 87 -9.03 4.94 4.00
N ASP A 88 -7.90 4.42 4.48
CA ASP A 88 -7.82 3.63 5.71
C ASP A 88 -8.61 2.33 5.67
N LEU A 89 -8.50 1.61 4.55
CA LEU A 89 -9.08 0.27 4.41
C LEU A 89 -8.21 -0.75 5.14
N ARG A 90 -8.87 -1.68 5.84
CA ARG A 90 -8.19 -2.72 6.60
C ARG A 90 -8.77 -4.09 6.28
N GLY A 91 -7.91 -5.11 6.26
CA GLY A 91 -8.32 -6.49 6.11
C GLY A 91 -9.12 -6.71 4.84
N ASP A 92 -10.23 -7.42 4.97
CA ASP A 92 -11.09 -7.75 3.83
C ASP A 92 -11.79 -6.55 3.19
N GLU A 93 -11.83 -5.39 3.87
CA GLU A 93 -12.37 -4.16 3.29
C GLU A 93 -11.66 -3.77 1.99
N VAL A 94 -10.37 -4.11 1.86
CA VAL A 94 -9.59 -3.81 0.66
C VAL A 94 -10.23 -4.48 -0.55
N LEU A 95 -10.44 -5.79 -0.48
CA LEU A 95 -11.04 -6.54 -1.59
C LEU A 95 -12.50 -6.13 -1.83
N GLU A 96 -13.28 -5.99 -0.77
CA GLU A 96 -14.69 -5.63 -0.87
C GLU A 96 -14.89 -4.28 -1.55
N THR A 97 -14.14 -3.27 -1.10
CA THR A 97 -14.25 -1.91 -1.65
C THR A 97 -13.78 -1.86 -3.09
N LEU A 98 -12.63 -2.47 -3.40
CA LEU A 98 -12.10 -2.47 -4.76
C LEU A 98 -13.00 -3.26 -5.72
N SER A 99 -13.59 -4.36 -5.27
CA SER A 99 -14.52 -5.14 -6.10
C SER A 99 -15.73 -4.32 -6.51
N THR A 100 -16.23 -3.48 -5.62
CA THR A 100 -17.35 -2.58 -5.90
C THR A 100 -16.95 -1.50 -6.91
N LEU A 101 -15.76 -0.93 -6.75
CA LEU A 101 -15.29 0.18 -7.59
C LEU A 101 -14.82 -0.26 -8.97
N CYS A 102 -14.42 -1.52 -9.13
CA CYS A 102 -13.82 -2.02 -10.37
C CYS A 102 -14.78 -2.79 -11.26
N ASN A 103 -16.05 -2.72 -11.01
CA ASN A 103 -17.06 -3.38 -11.85
C ASN A 103 -17.21 -2.73 -13.22
#